data_2a643ac89a81bb66357a4eab74e2c127
#
_entry.id   2a643ac89a81bb66357a4eab74e2c127
#
_cell.length_a   1.000
_cell.length_b   1.000
_cell.length_c   1.000
_cell.angle_alpha   90.00
_cell.angle_beta   90.00
_cell.angle_gamma   90.00
#
_symmetry.space_group_name_H-M   'P 1'
#
loop_
_entity.id
_entity.type
_entity.pdbx_description
1 polymer ?
#
loop_
_entity_poly.entity_id
_entity_poly.type
_entity_poly.pdbx_seq_one_letter_code
_entity_poly.pdbx_strand_id
1 'polypeptide(L)'
;MSTDDEARPAARLTVLAGPSGSGRESVVEFVRARFPSVWVPVPATTRPRREPEVDGEQRVFLAPAEFERRVAAGELLEWSRIGEYRRGTLHPPLRARLDAGQQVLLPLDVTGARLVRVRLPDARLVLLIPPGRRPDAAVATAFAHTLTHDCTDRVADELVGLLGSTHPDPAWSRVRG
;
A
#
# COMPACT_ATOMS: atom_id res chain seq x y z
N MET A 1 17.02 -25.71 -19.17
CA MET A 1 17.54 -24.45 -18.60
C MET A 1 16.34 -23.60 -18.25
N SER A 2 15.98 -23.64 -17.01
CA SER A 2 14.76 -23.00 -16.49
C SER A 2 15.07 -21.54 -16.23
N THR A 3 14.36 -20.69 -16.90
CA THR A 3 14.31 -19.27 -16.60
C THR A 3 13.23 -19.06 -15.55
N ASP A 4 13.59 -19.31 -14.29
CA ASP A 4 12.74 -18.98 -13.15
C ASP A 4 12.84 -17.48 -12.84
N ASP A 5 12.37 -16.65 -13.75
CA ASP A 5 12.04 -15.26 -13.47
C ASP A 5 10.51 -15.11 -13.32
N GLU A 6 9.91 -16.00 -12.58
CA GLU A 6 8.60 -15.75 -11.99
C GLU A 6 8.80 -14.75 -10.87
N ALA A 7 8.60 -13.46 -11.19
CA ALA A 7 8.62 -12.40 -10.22
C ALA A 7 7.76 -12.83 -9.01
N ARG A 8 8.41 -12.97 -7.85
CA ARG A 8 7.77 -13.45 -6.62
C ARG A 8 6.49 -12.64 -6.38
N PRO A 9 5.37 -13.27 -6.03
CA PRO A 9 4.08 -12.58 -5.89
C PRO A 9 4.15 -11.31 -5.03
N ALA A 10 4.94 -11.34 -3.95
CA ALA A 10 5.13 -10.18 -3.08
C ALA A 10 5.81 -8.98 -3.76
N ALA A 11 6.56 -9.17 -4.85
CA ALA A 11 7.14 -8.07 -5.63
C ALA A 11 6.09 -7.22 -6.36
N ARG A 12 4.84 -7.69 -6.47
CA ARG A 12 3.70 -6.95 -7.01
C ARG A 12 3.00 -6.09 -5.95
N LEU A 13 3.42 -6.18 -4.69
CA LEU A 13 2.93 -5.32 -3.61
C LEU A 13 3.79 -4.08 -3.49
N THR A 14 3.18 -2.91 -3.68
CA THR A 14 3.78 -1.62 -3.37
C THR A 14 3.05 -1.00 -2.18
N VAL A 15 3.79 -0.70 -1.14
CA VAL A 15 3.28 0.01 0.03
C VAL A 15 3.59 1.49 -0.14
N LEU A 16 2.55 2.31 -0.22
CA LEU A 16 2.66 3.77 -0.19
C LEU A 16 2.57 4.24 1.27
N ALA A 17 3.70 4.58 1.85
CA ALA A 17 3.78 5.03 3.21
C ALA A 17 3.97 6.54 3.31
N GLY A 18 3.57 7.12 4.42
CA GLY A 18 3.83 8.54 4.71
C GLY A 18 3.16 8.95 6.00
N PRO A 19 3.58 10.09 6.58
CA PRO A 19 2.94 10.65 7.77
C PRO A 19 1.49 11.07 7.47
N SER A 20 0.73 11.34 8.53
CA SER A 20 -0.58 11.98 8.41
C SER A 20 -0.42 13.31 7.67
N GLY A 21 -1.34 13.59 6.74
CA GLY A 21 -1.29 14.81 5.92
C GLY A 21 -0.28 14.78 4.76
N SER A 22 0.34 13.64 4.45
CA SER A 22 1.23 13.50 3.29
C SER A 22 0.50 13.47 1.93
N GLY A 23 -0.84 13.38 1.93
CA GLY A 23 -1.64 13.31 0.71
C GLY A 23 -1.83 11.90 0.14
N ARG A 24 -1.49 10.84 0.90
CA ARG A 24 -1.66 9.44 0.47
C ARG A 24 -3.07 9.13 -0.03
N GLU A 25 -4.08 9.60 0.68
CA GLU A 25 -5.49 9.32 0.32
C GLU A 25 -5.84 9.89 -1.05
N SER A 26 -5.44 11.13 -1.33
CA SER A 26 -5.65 11.76 -2.64
C SER A 26 -4.94 11.01 -3.77
N VAL A 27 -3.70 10.58 -3.55
CA VAL A 27 -2.95 9.80 -4.53
C VAL A 27 -3.62 8.45 -4.79
N VAL A 28 -4.06 7.76 -3.74
CA VAL A 28 -4.74 6.46 -3.85
C VAL A 28 -6.07 6.58 -4.57
N GLU A 29 -6.88 7.60 -4.27
CA GLU A 29 -8.16 7.85 -4.98
C GLU A 29 -7.93 8.14 -6.46
N PHE A 30 -6.90 8.91 -6.79
CA PHE A 30 -6.53 9.18 -8.17
C PHE A 30 -6.11 7.89 -8.90
N VAL A 31 -5.29 7.04 -8.26
CA VAL A 31 -4.88 5.74 -8.81
C VAL A 31 -6.09 4.84 -9.04
N ARG A 32 -7.01 4.75 -8.07
CA ARG A 32 -8.24 3.97 -8.22
C ARG A 32 -9.08 4.41 -9.42
N ALA A 33 -9.21 5.72 -9.61
CA ALA A 33 -10.03 6.27 -10.69
C ALA A 33 -9.39 6.08 -12.08
N ARG A 34 -8.07 6.20 -12.15
CA ARG A 34 -7.34 6.27 -13.42
C ARG A 34 -6.73 4.94 -13.85
N PHE A 35 -6.39 4.07 -12.90
CA PHE A 35 -5.67 2.83 -13.13
C PHE A 35 -6.39 1.62 -12.51
N PRO A 36 -7.53 1.19 -13.09
CA PRO A 36 -8.38 0.15 -12.52
C PRO A 36 -7.70 -1.24 -12.46
N SER A 37 -6.59 -1.44 -13.15
CA SER A 37 -5.78 -2.66 -13.05
C SER A 37 -5.01 -2.76 -11.73
N VAL A 38 -4.81 -1.64 -11.03
CA VAL A 38 -4.17 -1.61 -9.72
C VAL A 38 -5.22 -1.81 -8.64
N TRP A 39 -5.06 -2.87 -7.87
CA TRP A 39 -5.97 -3.15 -6.76
C TRP A 39 -5.50 -2.48 -5.47
N VAL A 40 -6.42 -1.85 -4.76
CA VAL A 40 -6.19 -1.24 -3.45
C VAL A 40 -7.01 -1.99 -2.41
N PRO A 41 -6.38 -2.59 -1.40
CA PRO A 41 -7.10 -3.32 -0.36
C PRO A 41 -8.10 -2.45 0.39
N VAL A 42 -9.25 -3.02 0.74
CA VAL A 42 -10.22 -2.41 1.63
C VAL A 42 -9.77 -2.67 3.08
N PRO A 43 -9.50 -1.64 3.89
CA PRO A 43 -9.04 -1.83 5.25
C PRO A 43 -10.15 -2.36 6.16
N ALA A 44 -9.81 -3.28 7.06
CA ALA A 44 -10.68 -3.73 8.14
C ALA A 44 -10.64 -2.76 9.33
N THR A 45 -11.74 -2.61 10.04
CA THR A 45 -11.83 -1.77 11.24
C THR A 45 -12.87 -2.28 12.22
N THR A 46 -12.65 -2.02 13.51
CA THR A 46 -13.66 -2.26 14.57
C THR A 46 -14.52 -1.02 14.85
N ARG A 47 -14.26 0.09 14.18
CA ARG A 47 -15.11 1.28 14.26
C ARG A 47 -16.50 0.97 13.71
N PRO A 48 -17.58 1.40 14.37
CA PRO A 48 -18.92 1.30 13.79
C PRO A 48 -19.01 1.98 12.42
N ARG A 49 -19.81 1.38 11.55
CA ARG A 49 -20.15 1.96 10.24
C ARG A 49 -20.86 3.30 10.44
N ARG A 50 -20.55 4.26 9.59
CA ARG A 50 -21.20 5.57 9.52
C ARG A 50 -22.00 5.66 8.22
N GLU A 51 -23.10 6.39 8.22
CA GLU A 51 -23.77 6.74 6.98
C GLU A 51 -22.91 7.71 6.15
N PRO A 52 -22.75 7.53 4.84
CA PRO A 52 -23.32 6.52 3.95
C PRO A 52 -22.37 5.33 3.63
N GLU A 53 -21.43 4.99 4.53
CA GLU A 53 -20.46 3.91 4.28
C GLU A 53 -21.15 2.56 4.02
N VAL A 54 -20.58 1.78 3.11
CA VAL A 54 -21.04 0.43 2.76
C VAL A 54 -19.97 -0.58 3.17
N ASP A 55 -20.37 -1.62 3.90
CA ASP A 55 -19.46 -2.68 4.31
C ASP A 55 -18.85 -3.40 3.10
N GLY A 56 -17.53 -3.59 3.12
CA GLY A 56 -16.79 -4.20 2.03
C GLY A 56 -16.38 -3.23 0.89
N GLU A 57 -16.90 -2.01 0.86
CA GLU A 57 -16.52 -1.00 -0.12
C GLU A 57 -15.46 -0.03 0.40
N GLN A 58 -15.81 0.81 1.37
CA GLN A 58 -14.84 1.74 1.95
C GLN A 58 -14.03 1.09 3.06
N ARG A 59 -14.68 0.21 3.83
CA ARG A 59 -14.07 -0.57 4.92
C ARG A 59 -14.78 -1.90 5.09
N VAL A 60 -14.07 -2.88 5.65
CA VAL A 60 -14.65 -4.09 6.23
C VAL A 60 -14.89 -3.83 7.71
N PHE A 61 -16.15 -3.75 8.11
CA PHE A 61 -16.53 -3.48 9.50
C PHE A 61 -16.63 -4.79 10.29
N LEU A 62 -15.77 -4.96 11.28
CA LEU A 62 -15.69 -6.17 12.09
C LEU A 62 -16.05 -5.87 13.55
N ALA A 63 -16.79 -6.79 14.18
CA ALA A 63 -16.93 -6.74 15.63
C ALA A 63 -15.54 -6.90 16.29
N PRO A 64 -15.29 -6.30 17.47
CA PRO A 64 -13.99 -6.43 18.16
C PRO A 64 -13.53 -7.86 18.36
N ALA A 65 -14.41 -8.76 18.76
CA ALA A 65 -14.10 -10.17 18.95
C ALA A 65 -13.69 -10.87 17.63
N GLU A 66 -14.35 -10.54 16.52
CA GLU A 66 -14.00 -11.07 15.20
C GLU A 66 -12.64 -10.56 14.74
N PHE A 67 -12.33 -9.28 14.98
CA PHE A 67 -11.01 -8.72 14.68
C PHE A 67 -9.92 -9.45 15.47
N GLU A 68 -10.13 -9.68 16.76
CA GLU A 68 -9.19 -10.41 17.62
C GLU A 68 -8.99 -11.86 17.15
N ARG A 69 -10.06 -12.53 16.77
CA ARG A 69 -9.99 -13.88 16.20
C ARG A 69 -9.12 -13.90 14.95
N ARG A 70 -9.27 -12.93 14.06
CA ARG A 70 -8.46 -12.82 12.84
C ARG A 70 -7.01 -12.49 13.11
N VAL A 71 -6.73 -11.65 14.10
CA VAL A 71 -5.34 -11.41 14.57
C VAL A 71 -4.71 -12.71 15.05
N ALA A 72 -5.39 -13.45 15.91
CA ALA A 72 -4.91 -14.74 16.45
C ALA A 72 -4.70 -15.80 15.35
N ALA A 73 -5.53 -15.79 14.31
CA ALA A 73 -5.40 -16.67 13.15
C ALA A 73 -4.33 -16.25 12.13
N GLY A 74 -3.65 -15.11 12.35
CA GLY A 74 -2.66 -14.59 11.39
C GLY A 74 -3.26 -14.04 10.09
N GLU A 75 -4.54 -13.72 10.07
CA GLU A 75 -5.28 -13.23 8.91
C GLU A 75 -5.11 -11.72 8.67
N LEU A 76 -4.42 -10.98 9.54
CA LEU A 76 -4.05 -9.58 9.37
C LEU A 76 -2.59 -9.48 8.93
N LEU A 77 -2.32 -8.82 7.81
CA LEU A 77 -0.97 -8.54 7.36
C LEU A 77 -0.27 -7.55 8.31
N GLU A 78 -0.97 -6.51 8.66
CA GLU A 78 -0.61 -5.51 9.68
C GLU A 78 -1.89 -5.03 10.37
N TRP A 79 -1.75 -4.49 11.55
CA TRP A 79 -2.82 -3.81 12.24
C TRP A 79 -2.29 -2.84 13.29
N SER A 80 -3.11 -1.86 13.64
CA SER A 80 -2.81 -0.84 14.65
C SER A 80 -4.07 -0.43 15.40
N ARG A 81 -3.86 0.22 16.54
CA ARG A 81 -4.93 0.86 17.30
C ARG A 81 -5.00 2.33 16.95
N ILE A 82 -6.21 2.83 16.73
CA ILE A 82 -6.50 4.25 16.48
C ILE A 82 -7.60 4.67 17.46
N GLY A 83 -7.20 5.34 18.56
CA GLY A 83 -8.11 5.61 19.67
C GLY A 83 -8.64 4.31 20.29
N GLU A 84 -9.96 4.17 20.35
CA GLU A 84 -10.65 2.98 20.88
C GLU A 84 -10.74 1.84 19.85
N TYR A 85 -10.49 2.13 18.58
CA TYR A 85 -10.72 1.20 17.49
C TYR A 85 -9.42 0.59 16.96
N ARG A 86 -9.58 -0.52 16.27
CA ARG A 86 -8.49 -1.19 15.55
C ARG A 86 -8.70 -1.04 14.05
N ARG A 87 -7.59 -1.01 13.33
CA ARG A 87 -7.57 -0.97 11.88
C ARG A 87 -6.47 -1.90 11.38
N GLY A 88 -6.68 -2.57 10.26
CA GLY A 88 -5.66 -3.42 9.66
C GLY A 88 -5.98 -3.83 8.25
N THR A 89 -5.04 -4.54 7.64
CA THR A 89 -5.15 -5.07 6.29
C THR A 89 -5.36 -6.58 6.34
N LEU A 90 -6.45 -7.06 5.75
CA LEU A 90 -6.73 -8.49 5.64
C LEU A 90 -5.72 -9.14 4.67
N HIS A 91 -5.02 -10.16 5.15
CA HIS A 91 -4.00 -10.86 4.38
C HIS A 91 -4.57 -11.80 3.31
N PRO A 92 -5.61 -12.62 3.57
CA PRO A 92 -6.10 -13.57 2.59
C PRO A 92 -6.54 -12.94 1.26
N PRO A 93 -7.38 -11.87 1.21
CA PRO A 93 -7.76 -11.26 -0.06
C PRO A 93 -6.57 -10.60 -0.77
N LEU A 94 -5.64 -10.00 -0.04
CA LEU A 94 -4.44 -9.40 -0.60
C LEU A 94 -3.57 -10.48 -1.25
N ARG A 95 -3.33 -11.59 -0.57
CA ARG A 95 -2.57 -12.71 -1.09
C ARG A 95 -3.19 -13.28 -2.36
N ALA A 96 -4.49 -13.49 -2.38
CA ALA A 96 -5.19 -13.99 -3.57
C ALA A 96 -4.98 -13.10 -4.80
N ARG A 97 -4.96 -11.77 -4.63
CA ARG A 97 -4.67 -10.82 -5.71
C ARG A 97 -3.22 -10.88 -6.18
N LEU A 98 -2.27 -10.99 -5.27
CA LEU A 98 -0.85 -11.14 -5.62
C LEU A 98 -0.60 -12.46 -6.37
N ASP A 99 -1.18 -13.56 -5.90
CA ASP A 99 -1.05 -14.88 -6.52
C ASP A 99 -1.69 -14.90 -7.93
N ALA A 100 -2.74 -14.10 -8.14
CA ALA A 100 -3.34 -13.89 -9.47
C ALA A 100 -2.54 -12.95 -10.39
N GLY A 101 -1.38 -12.46 -9.95
CA GLY A 101 -0.52 -11.59 -10.73
C GLY A 101 -0.94 -10.13 -10.77
N GLN A 102 -1.88 -9.72 -9.94
CA GLN A 102 -2.37 -8.34 -9.90
C GLN A 102 -1.40 -7.42 -9.15
N GLN A 103 -1.20 -6.21 -9.65
CA GLN A 103 -0.49 -5.16 -8.93
C GLN A 103 -1.36 -4.65 -7.79
N VAL A 104 -0.77 -4.54 -6.61
CA VAL A 104 -1.45 -4.10 -5.38
C VAL A 104 -0.78 -2.85 -4.83
N LEU A 105 -1.57 -1.83 -4.56
CA LEU A 105 -1.14 -0.60 -3.88
C LEU A 105 -1.75 -0.57 -2.48
N LEU A 106 -0.91 -0.61 -1.45
CA LEU A 106 -1.33 -0.60 -0.05
C LEU A 106 -0.92 0.70 0.64
N PRO A 107 -1.87 1.61 0.96
CA PRO A 107 -1.57 2.82 1.70
C PRO A 107 -1.48 2.54 3.21
N LEU A 108 -0.34 2.87 3.82
CA LEU A 108 -0.09 2.70 5.26
C LEU A 108 0.62 3.93 5.85
N ASP A 109 0.70 3.99 7.17
CA ASP A 109 1.69 4.82 7.83
C ASP A 109 3.08 4.17 7.80
N VAL A 110 4.10 4.88 8.27
CA VAL A 110 5.48 4.38 8.26
C VAL A 110 5.64 3.13 9.14
N THR A 111 4.92 3.06 10.25
CA THR A 111 4.96 1.91 11.17
C THR A 111 4.35 0.68 10.52
N GLY A 112 3.17 0.81 9.91
CA GLY A 112 2.53 -0.27 9.16
C GLY A 112 3.38 -0.78 8.00
N ALA A 113 4.04 0.12 7.26
CA ALA A 113 4.94 -0.24 6.18
C ALA A 113 6.13 -1.09 6.68
N ARG A 114 6.69 -0.76 7.83
CA ARG A 114 7.77 -1.56 8.44
C ARG A 114 7.30 -2.96 8.85
N LEU A 115 6.08 -3.09 9.39
CA LEU A 115 5.50 -4.39 9.70
C LEU A 115 5.30 -5.25 8.45
N VAL A 116 4.84 -4.64 7.36
CA VAL A 116 4.73 -5.33 6.06
C VAL A 116 6.09 -5.80 5.56
N ARG A 117 7.14 -4.98 5.66
CA ARG A 117 8.50 -5.36 5.25
C ARG A 117 9.00 -6.61 5.97
N VAL A 118 8.68 -6.78 7.25
CA VAL A 118 9.08 -7.95 8.03
C VAL A 118 8.41 -9.22 7.52
N ARG A 119 7.13 -9.15 7.14
CA ARG A 119 6.34 -10.29 6.67
C ARG A 119 6.49 -10.59 5.19
N LEU A 120 6.67 -9.56 4.39
CA LEU A 120 6.78 -9.62 2.93
C LEU A 120 8.02 -8.82 2.49
N PRO A 121 9.24 -9.39 2.61
CA PRO A 121 10.49 -8.68 2.33
C PRO A 121 10.61 -8.18 0.90
N ASP A 122 9.96 -8.86 -0.06
CA ASP A 122 9.97 -8.49 -1.47
C ASP A 122 9.02 -7.34 -1.82
N ALA A 123 8.17 -6.90 -0.87
CA ALA A 123 7.29 -5.76 -1.08
C ALA A 123 8.08 -4.47 -1.30
N ARG A 124 7.67 -3.68 -2.29
CA ARG A 124 8.26 -2.37 -2.55
C ARG A 124 7.69 -1.34 -1.59
N LEU A 125 8.55 -0.66 -0.85
CA LEU A 125 8.17 0.44 0.03
C LEU A 125 8.48 1.78 -0.63
N VAL A 126 7.47 2.62 -0.77
CA VAL A 126 7.56 3.98 -1.32
C VAL A 126 7.13 4.96 -0.23
N LEU A 127 7.97 5.93 0.07
CA LEU A 127 7.68 6.98 1.04
C LEU A 127 7.10 8.22 0.34
N LEU A 128 5.95 8.68 0.77
CA LEU A 128 5.34 9.93 0.32
C LEU A 128 5.53 11.00 1.40
N ILE A 129 6.12 12.12 1.02
CA ILE A 129 6.38 13.25 1.91
C ILE A 129 5.69 14.52 1.42
N PRO A 130 5.25 15.41 2.33
CA PRO A 130 4.75 16.74 1.95
C PRO A 130 5.85 17.60 1.31
N PRO A 131 5.48 18.61 0.50
CA PRO A 131 6.43 19.56 -0.06
C PRO A 131 7.24 20.27 1.04
N GLY A 132 8.52 20.52 0.77
CA GLY A 132 9.41 21.23 1.69
C GLY A 132 9.83 20.43 2.92
N ARG A 133 9.37 19.19 3.09
CA ARG A 133 9.83 18.29 4.14
C ARG A 133 10.88 17.33 3.62
N ARG A 134 11.83 16.99 4.50
CA ARG A 134 12.77 15.88 4.28
C ARG A 134 12.46 14.77 5.28
N PRO A 135 12.49 13.52 4.87
CA PRO A 135 12.35 12.42 5.80
C PRO A 135 13.58 12.34 6.71
N ASP A 136 13.38 11.83 7.91
CA ASP A 136 14.49 11.38 8.73
C ASP A 136 15.32 10.36 7.96
N ALA A 137 16.65 10.44 8.03
CA ALA A 137 17.56 9.55 7.33
C ALA A 137 17.31 8.07 7.66
N ALA A 138 17.01 7.75 8.93
CA ALA A 138 16.67 6.40 9.36
C ALA A 138 15.34 5.91 8.79
N VAL A 139 14.42 6.82 8.47
CA VAL A 139 13.18 6.47 7.77
C VAL A 139 13.45 6.29 6.29
N ALA A 140 14.16 7.22 5.65
CA ALA A 140 14.43 7.20 4.21
C ALA A 140 15.14 5.91 3.77
N THR A 141 16.11 5.43 4.54
CA THR A 141 16.87 4.20 4.22
C THR A 141 16.02 2.93 4.20
N ALA A 142 14.86 2.92 4.86
CA ALA A 142 13.94 1.77 4.85
C ALA A 142 13.08 1.69 3.58
N PHE A 143 13.09 2.71 2.73
CA PHE A 143 12.25 2.82 1.56
C PHE A 143 13.06 2.80 0.27
N ALA A 144 12.58 2.07 -0.73
CA ALA A 144 13.22 2.00 -2.04
C ALA A 144 13.14 3.33 -2.80
N HIS A 145 12.05 4.07 -2.61
CA HIS A 145 11.79 5.35 -3.27
C HIS A 145 11.16 6.34 -2.30
N THR A 146 11.45 7.63 -2.51
CA THR A 146 10.79 8.74 -1.82
C THR A 146 10.19 9.67 -2.86
N LEU A 147 8.88 9.92 -2.76
CA LEU A 147 8.14 10.83 -3.61
C LEU A 147 7.72 12.07 -2.81
N THR A 148 7.77 13.23 -3.42
CA THR A 148 7.27 14.48 -2.83
C THR A 148 5.89 14.79 -3.39
N HIS A 149 4.90 14.96 -2.53
CA HIS A 149 3.52 15.27 -2.92
C HIS A 149 3.34 16.76 -3.21
N ASP A 150 3.82 17.19 -4.35
CA ASP A 150 3.60 18.55 -4.89
C ASP A 150 2.38 18.61 -5.85
N CYS A 151 2.12 17.53 -6.59
CA CYS A 151 0.99 17.40 -7.49
C CYS A 151 0.50 15.94 -7.49
N THR A 152 -0.78 15.74 -7.23
CA THR A 152 -1.37 14.39 -7.11
C THR A 152 -1.22 13.57 -8.39
N ASP A 153 -1.50 14.17 -9.54
CA ASP A 153 -1.46 13.52 -10.86
C ASP A 153 -0.04 13.00 -11.15
N ARG A 154 0.96 13.89 -10.99
CA ARG A 154 2.37 13.56 -11.23
C ARG A 154 2.85 12.43 -10.31
N VAL A 155 2.52 12.52 -9.04
CA VAL A 155 2.91 11.50 -8.05
C VAL A 155 2.23 10.17 -8.34
N ALA A 156 0.95 10.19 -8.75
CA ALA A 156 0.24 8.98 -9.11
C ALA A 156 0.82 8.32 -10.37
N ASP A 157 1.15 9.10 -11.40
CA ASP A 157 1.79 8.60 -12.62
C ASP A 157 3.18 8.00 -12.33
N GLU A 158 3.99 8.67 -11.51
CA GLU A 158 5.30 8.18 -11.08
C GLU A 158 5.18 6.89 -10.27
N LEU A 159 4.21 6.84 -9.34
CA LEU A 159 3.92 5.65 -8.54
C LEU A 159 3.49 4.47 -9.41
N VAL A 160 2.60 4.69 -10.38
CA VAL A 160 2.14 3.65 -11.29
C VAL A 160 3.27 3.17 -12.20
N GLY A 161 4.16 4.04 -12.61
CA GLY A 161 5.40 3.68 -13.31
C GLY A 161 6.27 2.71 -12.48
N LEU A 162 6.35 2.92 -11.17
CA LEU A 162 7.04 2.00 -10.26
C LEU A 162 6.33 0.65 -10.12
N LEU A 163 5.00 0.62 -10.16
CA LEU A 163 4.22 -0.63 -10.09
C LEU A 163 4.46 -1.52 -11.31
N GLY A 164 4.58 -0.92 -12.50
CA GLY A 164 4.82 -1.64 -13.75
C GLY A 164 6.25 -2.14 -13.93
N SER A 165 7.19 -1.59 -13.18
CA SER A 165 8.62 -1.91 -13.31
C SER A 165 9.01 -3.19 -12.55
N THR A 166 8.58 -4.34 -13.06
CA THR A 166 9.24 -5.62 -12.77
C THR A 166 10.53 -5.80 -13.61
N HIS A 167 10.81 -4.85 -14.52
CA HIS A 167 12.04 -4.80 -15.30
C HIS A 167 12.96 -3.67 -14.83
N PRO A 168 14.28 -3.89 -14.83
CA PRO A 168 15.27 -2.88 -14.41
C PRO A 168 15.48 -1.72 -15.40
N ASP A 169 14.70 -1.61 -16.46
CA ASP A 169 14.86 -0.52 -17.45
C ASP A 169 13.51 0.03 -17.94
N PRO A 170 12.97 1.07 -17.32
CA PRO A 170 11.76 1.70 -17.82
C PRO A 170 12.08 2.59 -19.03
N ALA A 171 11.47 2.27 -20.17
CA ALA A 171 11.60 3.04 -21.42
C ALA A 171 11.19 4.52 -21.29
N TRP A 172 10.56 4.95 -20.20
CA TRP A 172 10.18 6.33 -19.93
C TRP A 172 11.34 7.21 -19.43
N SER A 173 12.46 6.62 -18.97
CA SER A 173 13.65 7.39 -18.57
C SER A 173 14.37 8.04 -19.76
N ARG A 174 13.99 7.71 -21.00
CA ARG A 174 14.60 8.22 -22.26
C ARG A 174 13.88 9.42 -22.87
N VAL A 175 12.82 9.93 -22.26
CA VAL A 175 12.03 11.05 -22.85
C VAL A 175 12.36 12.40 -22.18
N ARG A 176 13.53 12.54 -21.59
CA ARG A 176 14.07 13.86 -21.19
C ARG A 176 15.44 14.04 -21.76
N GLY A 177 15.45 14.38 -23.04
CA GLY A 177 16.55 14.97 -23.76
C GLY A 177 16.04 16.22 -24.42
#